data_2a2b20352fdcae61fbd54ed79b2c3ebc
#
_entry.id   2a2b20352fdcae61fbd54ed79b2c3ebc
#
_cell.length_a   1.000
_cell.length_b   1.000
_cell.length_c   1.000
_cell.angle_alpha   90.00
_cell.angle_beta   90.00
_cell.angle_gamma   90.00
#
_symmetry.space_group_name_H-M   'P 1'
#
loop_
_entity.id
_entity.type
_entity.pdbx_description
1 polymer ?
#
loop_
_entity_poly.entity_id
_entity_poly.type
_entity_poly.pdbx_seq_one_letter_code
_entity_poly.pdbx_strand_id
1 'polypeptide(L)'
;MIKCSTVVDIIKNNRTQNVICRSLELRPSELCSFIVALANTEGGYIFIGAELINNRFSLCHLQDSFNTNSLIEVIKSKIIEADYETSLITVDGKRLLVFCIEKSQSPISLNGKYYMYSNNSFYEVSEKEIHYKPTVFISYASCDEPIADIIEKAIIDKLGDRVSISRYTRLKYKDSFKEFMNSIQDHDYVLCIVSASYLKSKACMYEVGETIKDHHYKDRLLFVVLSEAERKYYGDKSPEAIAPGIYDPLKRAEYILYWKKAYEDLKKQVGELDVEAARPLIQVLKETGDIYRNDIGEFMEFLSDENGKSFSLLAENEFDDITQLIKVKS
;
A
#
# COMPACT_ATOMS: atom_id res chain seq x y z
N MET A 1 -3.40 -15.78 0.76
CA MET A 1 -4.26 -16.73 1.55
C MET A 1 -4.81 -16.00 2.76
N ILE A 2 -6.14 -15.92 2.89
CA ILE A 2 -6.83 -15.22 3.99
C ILE A 2 -6.41 -15.86 5.32
N LYS A 3 -5.83 -15.05 6.22
CA LYS A 3 -5.45 -15.54 7.56
C LYS A 3 -6.70 -15.61 8.46
N CYS A 4 -6.94 -16.76 9.09
CA CYS A 4 -8.02 -16.92 10.05
C CYS A 4 -7.97 -15.87 11.17
N SER A 5 -6.76 -15.48 11.62
CA SER A 5 -6.54 -14.43 12.61
C SER A 5 -7.10 -13.08 12.20
N THR A 6 -7.01 -12.70 10.93
CA THR A 6 -7.55 -11.44 10.40
C THR A 6 -9.08 -11.42 10.48
N VAL A 7 -9.74 -12.50 10.08
CA VAL A 7 -11.21 -12.60 10.12
C VAL A 7 -11.72 -12.61 11.57
N VAL A 8 -11.03 -13.32 12.45
CA VAL A 8 -11.34 -13.33 13.88
C VAL A 8 -11.18 -11.93 14.49
N ASP A 9 -10.15 -11.19 14.09
CA ASP A 9 -9.92 -9.82 14.55
C ASP A 9 -11.03 -8.87 14.07
N ILE A 10 -11.43 -8.97 12.79
CA ILE A 10 -12.55 -8.19 12.23
C ILE A 10 -13.83 -8.43 13.05
N ILE A 11 -14.16 -9.69 13.32
CA ILE A 11 -15.38 -10.07 14.04
C ILE A 11 -15.31 -9.63 15.51
N LYS A 12 -14.21 -9.90 16.21
CA LYS A 12 -14.04 -9.56 17.64
C LYS A 12 -14.01 -8.06 17.90
N ASN A 13 -13.37 -7.30 17.02
CA ASN A 13 -13.28 -5.84 17.14
C ASN A 13 -14.43 -5.11 16.46
N ASN A 14 -15.41 -5.86 15.95
CA ASN A 14 -16.61 -5.33 15.29
C ASN A 14 -16.29 -4.31 14.19
N ARG A 15 -15.28 -4.62 13.36
CA ARG A 15 -14.90 -3.79 12.21
C ARG A 15 -15.86 -4.06 11.05
N THR A 16 -16.86 -3.22 10.88
CA THR A 16 -17.92 -3.42 9.88
C THR A 16 -17.71 -2.64 8.58
N GLN A 17 -16.70 -1.78 8.53
CA GLN A 17 -16.38 -1.01 7.32
C GLN A 17 -15.94 -1.95 6.19
N ASN A 18 -16.56 -1.81 5.01
CA ASN A 18 -16.31 -2.66 3.84
C ASN A 18 -16.48 -4.17 4.11
N VAL A 19 -17.35 -4.53 5.03
CA VAL A 19 -17.68 -5.92 5.34
C VAL A 19 -19.15 -6.17 5.08
N ILE A 20 -19.42 -7.12 4.20
CA ILE A 20 -20.77 -7.57 3.87
C ILE A 20 -21.02 -8.92 4.54
N CYS A 21 -22.08 -9.02 5.32
CA CYS A 21 -22.53 -10.27 5.90
C CYS A 21 -23.80 -10.74 5.21
N ARG A 22 -23.85 -12.00 4.87
CA ARG A 22 -25.05 -12.63 4.27
C ARG A 22 -25.31 -14.00 4.88
N SER A 23 -26.57 -14.28 5.12
CA SER A 23 -27.05 -15.63 5.38
C SER A 23 -27.04 -16.46 4.09
N LEU A 24 -27.43 -17.73 4.18
CA LEU A 24 -27.33 -18.72 3.10
C LEU A 24 -28.20 -18.48 1.86
N GLU A 25 -29.11 -17.52 1.88
CA GLU A 25 -30.11 -17.31 0.82
C GLU A 25 -29.62 -16.43 -0.34
N LEU A 26 -28.32 -16.14 -0.41
CA LEU A 26 -27.74 -15.25 -1.43
C LEU A 26 -27.69 -15.93 -2.80
N ARG A 27 -28.25 -15.29 -3.81
CA ARG A 27 -28.14 -15.76 -5.21
C ARG A 27 -26.72 -15.54 -5.72
N PRO A 28 -26.12 -16.48 -6.48
CA PRO A 28 -24.77 -16.30 -7.03
C PRO A 28 -24.60 -15.00 -7.85
N SER A 29 -25.66 -14.57 -8.55
CA SER A 29 -25.64 -13.30 -9.32
C SER A 29 -25.50 -12.07 -8.41
N GLU A 30 -26.17 -12.07 -7.27
CA GLU A 30 -26.11 -10.98 -6.30
C GLU A 30 -24.74 -10.94 -5.63
N LEU A 31 -24.17 -12.11 -5.31
CA LEU A 31 -22.82 -12.20 -4.77
C LEU A 31 -21.79 -11.65 -5.76
N CYS A 32 -21.94 -11.94 -7.07
CA CYS A 32 -21.10 -11.35 -8.12
C CYS A 32 -21.19 -9.82 -8.12
N SER A 33 -22.40 -9.25 -7.97
CA SER A 33 -22.58 -7.80 -7.92
C SER A 33 -21.90 -7.18 -6.70
N PHE A 34 -21.91 -7.82 -5.53
CA PHE A 34 -21.19 -7.38 -4.34
C PHE A 34 -19.68 -7.46 -4.52
N ILE A 35 -19.15 -8.52 -5.12
CA ILE A 35 -17.72 -8.65 -5.38
C ILE A 35 -17.26 -7.52 -6.32
N VAL A 36 -17.95 -7.31 -7.45
CA VAL A 36 -17.64 -6.25 -8.40
C VAL A 36 -17.76 -4.87 -7.74
N ALA A 37 -18.81 -4.64 -6.95
CA ALA A 37 -19.02 -3.37 -6.27
C ALA A 37 -17.90 -3.07 -5.24
N LEU A 38 -17.47 -4.05 -4.45
CA LEU A 38 -16.34 -3.89 -3.54
C LEU A 38 -15.03 -3.67 -4.29
N ALA A 39 -14.77 -4.45 -5.35
CA ALA A 39 -13.57 -4.27 -6.17
C ALA A 39 -13.50 -2.88 -6.81
N ASN A 40 -14.62 -2.34 -7.26
CA ASN A 40 -14.71 -1.00 -7.83
C ASN A 40 -14.69 0.14 -6.77
N THR A 41 -14.73 -0.19 -5.49
CA THR A 41 -14.73 0.81 -4.41
C THR A 41 -13.38 0.76 -3.67
N GLU A 42 -13.33 0.14 -2.50
CA GLU A 42 -12.12 0.07 -1.67
C GLU A 42 -11.71 -1.37 -1.33
N GLY A 43 -12.25 -2.35 -2.05
CA GLY A 43 -12.13 -3.75 -1.65
C GLY A 43 -12.90 -4.05 -0.35
N GLY A 44 -12.66 -5.21 0.24
CA GLY A 44 -13.30 -5.57 1.51
C GLY A 44 -13.57 -7.05 1.67
N TYR A 45 -14.50 -7.38 2.54
CA TYR A 45 -14.81 -8.76 2.88
C TYR A 45 -16.29 -9.09 2.68
N ILE A 46 -16.57 -10.33 2.25
CA ILE A 46 -17.92 -10.87 2.27
C ILE A 46 -17.89 -12.14 3.14
N PHE A 47 -18.71 -12.15 4.18
CA PHE A 47 -18.90 -13.29 5.08
C PHE A 47 -20.24 -13.95 4.80
N ILE A 48 -20.21 -15.20 4.29
CA ILE A 48 -21.40 -16.03 4.10
C ILE A 48 -21.51 -16.96 5.30
N GLY A 49 -22.67 -17.00 5.94
CA GLY A 49 -22.92 -17.65 7.22
C GLY A 49 -22.83 -16.69 8.40
N ALA A 50 -22.88 -15.38 8.14
CA ALA A 50 -22.97 -14.34 9.15
C ALA A 50 -23.98 -13.25 8.75
N GLU A 51 -24.46 -12.52 9.73
CA GLU A 51 -25.35 -11.35 9.58
C GLU A 51 -24.83 -10.19 10.41
N LEU A 52 -25.18 -8.97 10.02
CA LEU A 52 -24.96 -7.76 10.81
C LEU A 52 -26.27 -7.33 11.44
N ILE A 53 -26.39 -7.48 12.76
CA ILE A 53 -27.55 -7.06 13.53
C ILE A 53 -27.11 -5.89 14.43
N ASN A 54 -27.69 -4.71 14.23
CA ASN A 54 -27.34 -3.50 14.97
C ASN A 54 -25.82 -3.20 14.93
N ASN A 55 -25.21 -3.32 13.76
CA ASN A 55 -23.76 -3.19 13.54
C ASN A 55 -22.90 -4.17 14.36
N ARG A 56 -23.44 -5.32 14.74
CA ARG A 56 -22.69 -6.40 15.39
C ARG A 56 -22.76 -7.67 14.58
N PHE A 57 -21.68 -8.41 14.52
CA PHE A 57 -21.65 -9.70 13.85
C PHE A 57 -22.45 -10.76 14.61
N SER A 58 -23.38 -11.38 13.91
CA SER A 58 -24.11 -12.57 14.34
C SER A 58 -23.74 -13.73 13.42
N LEU A 59 -23.09 -14.76 13.96
CA LEU A 59 -22.66 -15.91 13.18
C LEU A 59 -23.78 -16.93 13.05
N CYS A 60 -24.16 -17.28 11.82
CA CYS A 60 -25.30 -18.15 11.52
C CYS A 60 -24.94 -19.62 11.31
N HIS A 61 -23.64 -19.96 11.17
CA HIS A 61 -23.14 -21.30 10.82
C HIS A 61 -23.53 -21.79 9.43
N LEU A 62 -22.55 -22.00 8.58
CA LEU A 62 -22.70 -22.60 7.26
C LEU A 62 -22.89 -24.12 7.38
N GLN A 63 -24.00 -24.66 6.91
CA GLN A 63 -24.28 -26.09 6.99
C GLN A 63 -23.21 -26.92 6.27
N ASP A 64 -22.90 -28.12 6.78
CA ASP A 64 -21.89 -29.01 6.19
C ASP A 64 -22.27 -29.49 4.79
N SER A 65 -23.58 -29.57 4.50
CA SER A 65 -24.10 -29.91 3.18
C SER A 65 -23.96 -28.79 2.13
N PHE A 66 -23.60 -27.57 2.54
CA PHE A 66 -23.46 -26.47 1.60
C PHE A 66 -22.22 -26.64 0.70
N ASN A 67 -22.43 -26.73 -0.60
CA ASN A 67 -21.37 -26.94 -1.58
C ASN A 67 -20.68 -25.62 -1.93
N THR A 68 -19.67 -25.25 -1.13
CA THR A 68 -18.87 -24.04 -1.32
C THR A 68 -18.11 -24.05 -2.65
N ASN A 69 -17.62 -25.20 -3.09
CA ASN A 69 -16.84 -25.31 -4.33
C ASN A 69 -17.69 -24.97 -5.55
N SER A 70 -18.92 -25.50 -5.62
CA SER A 70 -19.85 -25.19 -6.72
C SER A 70 -20.17 -23.70 -6.79
N LEU A 71 -20.37 -23.03 -5.64
CA LEU A 71 -20.60 -21.60 -5.60
C LEU A 71 -19.38 -20.83 -6.12
N ILE A 72 -18.18 -21.19 -5.67
CA ILE A 72 -16.92 -20.53 -6.07
C ILE A 72 -16.68 -20.69 -7.57
N GLU A 73 -16.94 -21.88 -8.14
CA GLU A 73 -16.79 -22.12 -9.58
C GLU A 73 -17.74 -21.25 -10.41
N VAL A 74 -19.00 -21.13 -9.98
CA VAL A 74 -19.99 -20.28 -10.65
C VAL A 74 -19.54 -18.80 -10.61
N ILE A 75 -18.99 -18.34 -9.49
CA ILE A 75 -18.50 -16.96 -9.37
C ILE A 75 -17.27 -16.74 -10.26
N LYS A 76 -16.28 -17.64 -10.23
CA LYS A 76 -15.09 -17.57 -11.07
C LYS A 76 -15.42 -17.53 -12.57
N SER A 77 -16.46 -18.25 -12.99
CA SER A 77 -16.90 -18.24 -14.39
C SER A 77 -17.52 -16.91 -14.83
N LYS A 78 -18.01 -16.09 -13.90
CA LYS A 78 -18.71 -14.84 -14.17
C LYS A 78 -17.86 -13.60 -13.95
N ILE A 79 -16.87 -13.66 -13.05
CA ILE A 79 -16.01 -12.53 -12.69
C ILE A 79 -14.55 -12.98 -12.87
N ILE A 80 -14.02 -12.71 -14.06
CA ILE A 80 -12.63 -13.08 -14.41
C ILE A 80 -11.64 -11.99 -14.02
N GLU A 81 -12.09 -10.73 -13.96
CA GLU A 81 -11.24 -9.55 -13.82
C GLU A 81 -11.06 -9.08 -12.36
N ALA A 82 -11.86 -9.58 -11.42
CA ALA A 82 -11.74 -9.20 -10.02
C ALA A 82 -10.74 -10.09 -9.28
N ASP A 83 -9.80 -9.47 -8.58
CA ASP A 83 -8.91 -10.17 -7.66
C ASP A 83 -9.60 -10.42 -6.32
N TYR A 84 -9.78 -11.68 -5.98
CA TYR A 84 -10.31 -12.09 -4.68
C TYR A 84 -9.79 -13.45 -4.25
N GLU A 85 -9.64 -13.60 -2.96
CA GLU A 85 -9.35 -14.88 -2.31
C GLU A 85 -10.61 -15.43 -1.61
N THR A 86 -10.69 -16.75 -1.52
CA THR A 86 -11.76 -17.42 -0.78
C THR A 86 -11.18 -18.36 0.26
N SER A 87 -11.81 -18.41 1.42
CA SER A 87 -11.43 -19.34 2.49
C SER A 87 -12.64 -19.79 3.30
N LEU A 88 -12.66 -21.07 3.68
CA LEU A 88 -13.61 -21.60 4.64
C LEU A 88 -12.98 -21.56 6.02
N ILE A 89 -13.56 -20.76 6.92
CA ILE A 89 -12.98 -20.47 8.24
C ILE A 89 -14.00 -20.86 9.33
N THR A 90 -13.48 -21.37 10.45
CA THR A 90 -14.31 -21.66 11.63
C THR A 90 -14.00 -20.65 12.73
N VAL A 91 -15.03 -19.93 13.18
CA VAL A 91 -14.96 -18.96 14.28
C VAL A 91 -16.01 -19.36 15.32
N ASP A 92 -15.63 -19.53 16.56
CA ASP A 92 -16.48 -19.96 17.68
C ASP A 92 -17.34 -21.20 17.34
N GLY A 93 -16.72 -22.17 16.67
CA GLY A 93 -17.36 -23.43 16.26
C GLY A 93 -18.33 -23.28 15.07
N LYS A 94 -18.46 -22.10 14.47
CA LYS A 94 -19.33 -21.83 13.31
C LYS A 94 -18.51 -21.67 12.04
N ARG A 95 -18.91 -22.35 10.97
CA ARG A 95 -18.26 -22.29 9.66
C ARG A 95 -18.74 -21.06 8.89
N LEU A 96 -17.82 -20.36 8.27
CA LEU A 96 -18.04 -19.21 7.41
C LEU A 96 -17.28 -19.39 6.10
N LEU A 97 -17.91 -19.06 4.97
CA LEU A 97 -17.19 -18.86 3.72
C LEU A 97 -16.87 -17.37 3.61
N VAL A 98 -15.59 -17.07 3.49
CA VAL A 98 -15.06 -15.70 3.45
C VAL A 98 -14.51 -15.43 2.07
N PHE A 99 -14.90 -14.30 1.48
CA PHE A 99 -14.24 -13.68 0.34
C PHE A 99 -13.45 -12.46 0.85
N CYS A 100 -12.20 -12.34 0.45
CA CYS A 100 -11.39 -11.13 0.58
C CYS A 100 -11.23 -10.56 -0.82
N ILE A 101 -11.76 -9.39 -1.07
CA ILE A 101 -11.78 -8.76 -2.38
C ILE A 101 -10.79 -7.61 -2.35
N GLU A 102 -9.87 -7.60 -3.29
CA GLU A 102 -8.93 -6.50 -3.48
C GLU A 102 -9.57 -5.38 -4.30
N LYS A 103 -9.17 -4.13 -4.03
CA LYS A 103 -9.56 -2.99 -4.84
C LYS A 103 -9.00 -3.18 -6.25
N SER A 104 -9.85 -3.08 -7.24
CA SER A 104 -9.41 -3.18 -8.63
C SER A 104 -8.68 -1.92 -9.06
N GLN A 105 -7.62 -2.11 -9.83
CA GLN A 105 -6.91 -1.00 -10.50
C GLN A 105 -7.69 -0.41 -11.67
N SER A 106 -8.74 -1.08 -12.11
CA SER A 106 -9.59 -0.63 -13.21
C SER A 106 -11.06 -0.96 -12.95
N PRO A 107 -12.01 -0.14 -13.45
CA PRO A 107 -13.42 -0.45 -13.37
C PRO A 107 -13.72 -1.85 -13.92
N ILE A 108 -14.37 -2.66 -13.13
CA ILE A 108 -14.81 -4.01 -13.51
C ILE A 108 -16.29 -3.97 -13.79
N SER A 109 -16.72 -4.58 -14.89
CA SER A 109 -18.12 -4.74 -15.23
C SER A 109 -18.61 -6.17 -14.99
N LEU A 110 -19.88 -6.31 -14.64
CA LEU A 110 -20.59 -7.57 -14.61
C LEU A 110 -21.71 -7.54 -15.66
N ASN A 111 -21.56 -8.31 -16.75
CA ASN A 111 -22.48 -8.29 -17.87
C ASN A 111 -22.69 -6.89 -18.49
N GLY A 112 -21.61 -6.10 -18.60
CA GLY A 112 -21.64 -4.74 -19.13
C GLY A 112 -22.21 -3.68 -18.19
N LYS A 113 -22.45 -4.02 -16.92
CA LYS A 113 -22.93 -3.10 -15.89
C LYS A 113 -21.87 -2.93 -14.82
N TYR A 114 -21.71 -1.70 -14.34
CA TYR A 114 -20.78 -1.37 -13.27
C TYR A 114 -21.55 -1.16 -11.97
N TYR A 115 -20.92 -1.54 -10.87
CA TYR A 115 -21.51 -1.43 -9.53
C TYR A 115 -20.50 -0.79 -8.58
N MET A 116 -21.00 0.03 -7.67
CA MET A 116 -20.26 0.55 -6.52
C MET A 116 -20.93 0.15 -5.22
N TYR A 117 -20.13 0.06 -4.14
CA TYR A 117 -20.59 -0.28 -2.80
C TYR A 117 -20.64 0.95 -1.90
N SER A 118 -21.78 1.16 -1.27
CA SER A 118 -21.97 2.18 -0.23
C SER A 118 -23.14 1.81 0.68
N ASN A 119 -23.07 2.20 1.94
CA ASN A 119 -24.15 2.02 2.91
C ASN A 119 -24.70 0.58 2.99
N ASN A 120 -23.81 -0.42 3.03
CA ASN A 120 -24.14 -1.85 3.08
C ASN A 120 -24.95 -2.40 1.90
N SER A 121 -24.93 -1.69 0.77
CA SER A 121 -25.58 -2.10 -0.47
C SER A 121 -24.70 -1.80 -1.67
N PHE A 122 -25.04 -2.38 -2.82
CA PHE A 122 -24.47 -2.00 -4.10
C PHE A 122 -25.53 -1.29 -4.95
N TYR A 123 -25.04 -0.42 -5.85
CA TYR A 123 -25.88 0.30 -6.80
C TYR A 123 -25.18 0.35 -8.17
N GLU A 124 -26.00 0.33 -9.23
CA GLU A 124 -25.52 0.41 -10.60
C GLU A 124 -25.08 1.85 -10.90
N VAL A 125 -23.93 1.98 -11.57
CA VAL A 125 -23.36 3.26 -11.99
C VAL A 125 -22.92 3.18 -13.45
N SER A 126 -22.74 4.32 -14.10
CA SER A 126 -22.04 4.35 -15.39
C SER A 126 -20.52 4.19 -15.19
N GLU A 127 -19.82 3.72 -16.21
CA GLU A 127 -18.34 3.59 -16.17
C GLU A 127 -17.66 4.93 -15.80
N LYS A 128 -18.22 6.03 -16.26
CA LYS A 128 -17.72 7.39 -15.99
C LYS A 128 -17.88 7.82 -14.52
N GLU A 129 -18.80 7.21 -13.80
CA GLU A 129 -19.05 7.50 -12.37
C GLU A 129 -18.11 6.69 -11.45
N ILE A 130 -17.48 5.63 -11.97
CA ILE A 130 -16.42 4.94 -11.22
C ILE A 130 -15.16 5.79 -11.33
N HIS A 131 -15.05 6.78 -10.47
CA HIS A 131 -13.88 7.62 -10.38
C HIS A 131 -12.73 6.86 -9.68
N TYR A 132 -12.06 6.00 -10.45
CA TYR A 132 -10.78 5.47 -10.01
C TYR A 132 -9.76 6.61 -10.01
N LYS A 133 -9.32 6.97 -8.80
CA LYS A 133 -8.21 7.90 -8.62
C LYS A 133 -7.01 7.09 -8.16
N PRO A 134 -6.01 6.88 -9.02
CA PRO A 134 -4.79 6.23 -8.55
C PRO A 134 -4.22 7.01 -7.38
N THR A 135 -3.74 6.27 -6.39
CA THR A 135 -3.14 6.81 -5.18
C THR A 135 -1.63 6.79 -5.32
N VAL A 136 -0.98 7.93 -5.08
CA VAL A 136 0.48 8.08 -5.13
C VAL A 136 0.98 8.50 -3.76
N PHE A 137 1.83 7.68 -3.17
CA PHE A 137 2.57 8.05 -1.97
C PHE A 137 3.92 8.65 -2.37
N ILE A 138 4.21 9.90 -1.95
CA ILE A 138 5.50 10.52 -2.18
C ILE A 138 6.37 10.32 -0.94
N SER A 139 7.42 9.50 -1.09
CA SER A 139 8.42 9.20 -0.09
C SER A 139 9.67 10.08 -0.28
N TYR A 140 10.07 10.81 0.76
CA TYR A 140 11.22 11.71 0.72
C TYR A 140 11.82 11.95 2.11
N ALA A 141 13.10 12.28 2.17
CA ALA A 141 13.72 12.74 3.41
C ALA A 141 13.23 14.17 3.75
N SER A 142 13.06 14.48 5.03
CA SER A 142 12.48 15.76 5.47
C SER A 142 13.18 17.01 4.88
N CYS A 143 14.49 16.94 4.62
CA CYS A 143 15.20 18.03 3.97
C CYS A 143 14.84 18.20 2.49
N ASP A 144 14.28 17.17 1.84
CA ASP A 144 13.94 17.17 0.42
C ASP A 144 12.49 17.65 0.17
N GLU A 145 11.82 18.19 1.18
CA GLU A 145 10.45 18.71 1.08
C GLU A 145 10.28 19.75 -0.05
N PRO A 146 11.21 20.69 -0.31
CA PRO A 146 11.06 21.62 -1.43
C PRO A 146 11.01 20.93 -2.81
N ILE A 147 11.72 19.82 -2.96
CA ILE A 147 11.70 19.01 -4.18
C ILE A 147 10.36 18.26 -4.29
N ALA A 148 9.89 17.69 -3.18
CA ALA A 148 8.62 17.00 -3.11
C ALA A 148 7.45 17.93 -3.47
N ASP A 149 7.49 19.21 -3.04
CA ASP A 149 6.50 20.22 -3.37
C ASP A 149 6.44 20.51 -4.88
N ILE A 150 7.61 20.60 -5.54
CA ILE A 150 7.70 20.84 -6.98
C ILE A 150 7.09 19.65 -7.75
N ILE A 151 7.47 18.43 -7.38
CA ILE A 151 6.97 17.20 -8.05
C ILE A 151 5.46 17.04 -7.84
N GLU A 152 5.00 17.21 -6.61
CA GLU A 152 3.57 17.12 -6.29
C GLU A 152 2.76 18.13 -7.10
N LYS A 153 3.22 19.38 -7.13
CA LYS A 153 2.57 20.44 -7.91
C LYS A 153 2.50 20.06 -9.38
N ALA A 154 3.59 19.57 -9.97
CA ALA A 154 3.62 19.16 -11.38
C ALA A 154 2.63 18.02 -11.67
N ILE A 155 2.53 17.03 -10.76
CA ILE A 155 1.56 15.94 -10.89
C ILE A 155 0.12 16.48 -10.81
N ILE A 156 -0.17 17.38 -9.85
CA ILE A 156 -1.50 17.97 -9.68
C ILE A 156 -1.85 18.86 -10.87
N ASP A 157 -0.93 19.68 -11.36
CA ASP A 157 -1.16 20.56 -12.51
C ASP A 157 -1.54 19.77 -13.79
N LYS A 158 -1.01 18.55 -13.95
CA LYS A 158 -1.30 17.69 -15.12
C LYS A 158 -2.49 16.76 -14.93
N LEU A 159 -2.61 16.13 -13.78
CA LEU A 159 -3.61 15.12 -13.51
C LEU A 159 -4.85 15.65 -12.78
N GLY A 160 -4.72 16.79 -12.11
CA GLY A 160 -5.82 17.43 -11.36
C GLY A 160 -6.43 16.49 -10.34
N ASP A 161 -7.76 16.46 -10.29
CA ASP A 161 -8.53 15.61 -9.38
C ASP A 161 -8.53 14.12 -9.76
N ARG A 162 -7.85 13.74 -10.82
CA ARG A 162 -7.77 12.34 -11.29
C ARG A 162 -6.74 11.49 -10.55
N VAL A 163 -5.98 12.08 -9.62
CA VAL A 163 -4.98 11.41 -8.77
C VAL A 163 -5.19 11.81 -7.32
N SER A 164 -4.87 10.91 -6.40
CA SER A 164 -4.80 11.20 -4.96
C SER A 164 -3.37 11.09 -4.48
N ILE A 165 -2.82 12.15 -3.89
CA ILE A 165 -1.44 12.19 -3.42
C ILE A 165 -1.40 12.21 -1.90
N SER A 166 -0.55 11.34 -1.34
CA SER A 166 -0.31 11.22 0.09
C SER A 166 1.15 11.51 0.43
N ARG A 167 1.38 12.22 1.54
CA ARG A 167 2.70 12.52 2.12
C ARG A 167 2.61 12.45 3.63
N TYR A 168 3.69 12.05 4.31
CA TYR A 168 3.70 11.97 5.79
C TYR A 168 3.44 13.32 6.47
N THR A 169 3.80 14.45 5.86
CA THR A 169 3.57 15.80 6.39
C THR A 169 2.08 16.17 6.45
N ARG A 170 1.19 15.39 5.84
CA ARG A 170 -0.27 15.60 5.88
C ARG A 170 -0.97 14.86 7.00
N LEU A 171 -0.24 14.15 7.85
CA LEU A 171 -0.80 13.54 9.05
C LEU A 171 -1.41 14.62 9.94
N LYS A 172 -2.65 14.40 10.34
CA LYS A 172 -3.35 15.29 11.28
C LYS A 172 -2.88 15.03 12.70
N TYR A 173 -3.09 16.01 13.56
CA TYR A 173 -2.85 15.87 15.00
C TYR A 173 -3.56 14.64 15.56
N LYS A 174 -2.81 13.74 16.21
CA LYS A 174 -3.21 12.42 16.73
C LYS A 174 -3.36 11.29 15.71
N ASP A 175 -3.10 11.49 14.43
CA ASP A 175 -2.99 10.36 13.51
C ASP A 175 -1.81 9.47 13.91
N SER A 176 -1.99 8.17 13.77
CA SER A 176 -0.92 7.21 14.07
C SER A 176 0.08 7.20 12.91
N PHE A 177 1.31 7.62 13.19
CA PHE A 177 2.41 7.51 12.21
C PHE A 177 2.62 6.06 11.76
N LYS A 178 2.50 5.09 12.67
CA LYS A 178 2.65 3.68 12.35
C LYS A 178 1.54 3.14 11.44
N GLU A 179 0.29 3.56 11.67
CA GLU A 179 -0.82 3.17 10.80
C GLU A 179 -0.67 3.79 9.40
N PHE A 180 -0.24 5.04 9.35
CA PHE A 180 0.08 5.71 8.09
C PHE A 180 1.20 4.98 7.32
N MET A 181 2.29 4.61 7.98
CA MET A 181 3.39 3.86 7.37
C MET A 181 2.93 2.49 6.86
N ASN A 182 2.02 1.82 7.57
CA ASN A 182 1.45 0.55 7.12
C ASN A 182 0.54 0.72 5.89
N SER A 183 -0.07 1.90 5.70
CA SER A 183 -0.95 2.17 4.55
C SER A 183 -0.19 2.40 3.23
N ILE A 184 1.15 2.43 3.25
CA ILE A 184 1.95 2.59 2.02
C ILE A 184 1.68 1.45 1.04
N GLN A 185 1.46 0.25 1.55
CA GLN A 185 1.12 -0.91 0.73
C GLN A 185 -0.23 -0.76 -0.01
N ASP A 186 -1.12 0.08 0.50
CA ASP A 186 -2.44 0.32 -0.07
C ASP A 186 -2.42 1.37 -1.21
N HIS A 187 -1.27 2.03 -1.45
CA HIS A 187 -1.14 2.99 -2.53
C HIS A 187 -0.81 2.28 -3.85
N ASP A 188 -1.37 2.76 -4.95
CA ASP A 188 -1.10 2.20 -6.28
C ASP A 188 0.34 2.46 -6.73
N TYR A 189 0.90 3.61 -6.35
CA TYR A 189 2.27 4.00 -6.66
C TYR A 189 2.99 4.57 -5.44
N VAL A 190 4.27 4.27 -5.34
CA VAL A 190 5.20 4.89 -4.37
C VAL A 190 6.27 5.63 -5.17
N LEU A 191 6.30 6.95 -5.04
CA LEU A 191 7.29 7.80 -5.70
C LEU A 191 8.40 8.20 -4.72
N CYS A 192 9.59 7.63 -4.88
CA CYS A 192 10.74 7.87 -4.04
C CYS A 192 11.59 9.03 -4.57
N ILE A 193 11.84 10.04 -3.75
CA ILE A 193 12.80 11.12 -4.05
C ILE A 193 14.14 10.75 -3.44
N VAL A 194 15.01 10.19 -4.28
CA VAL A 194 16.24 9.54 -3.84
C VAL A 194 17.38 10.54 -3.75
N SER A 195 17.71 10.96 -2.52
CA SER A 195 18.86 11.77 -2.16
C SER A 195 19.82 10.97 -1.28
N ALA A 196 21.00 11.57 -0.98
CA ALA A 196 21.92 11.01 0.01
C ALA A 196 21.28 10.92 1.41
N SER A 197 20.43 11.88 1.77
CA SER A 197 19.67 11.90 3.03
C SER A 197 18.57 10.85 3.03
N TYR A 198 17.91 10.61 1.90
CA TYR A 198 16.90 9.57 1.73
C TYR A 198 17.45 8.18 2.09
N LEU A 199 18.58 7.80 1.51
CA LEU A 199 19.23 6.50 1.75
C LEU A 199 19.75 6.30 3.18
N LYS A 200 19.86 7.38 3.97
CA LYS A 200 20.24 7.34 5.38
C LYS A 200 19.06 7.55 6.33
N SER A 201 17.86 7.81 5.82
CA SER A 201 16.66 8.03 6.61
C SER A 201 16.01 6.69 7.00
N LYS A 202 15.86 6.46 8.32
CA LYS A 202 15.19 5.25 8.79
C LYS A 202 13.73 5.15 8.33
N ALA A 203 13.00 6.28 8.35
CA ALA A 203 11.62 6.32 7.89
C ALA A 203 11.52 5.95 6.40
N CYS A 204 12.33 6.58 5.55
CA CYS A 204 12.33 6.30 4.11
C CYS A 204 12.72 4.85 3.79
N MET A 205 13.75 4.31 4.46
CA MET A 205 14.15 2.92 4.24
C MET A 205 13.13 1.91 4.77
N TYR A 206 12.37 2.26 5.81
CA TYR A 206 11.24 1.46 6.24
C TYR A 206 10.13 1.45 5.18
N GLU A 207 9.81 2.60 4.59
CA GLU A 207 8.85 2.74 3.48
C GLU A 207 9.25 1.89 2.28
N VAL A 208 10.53 1.93 1.91
CA VAL A 208 11.09 1.07 0.87
C VAL A 208 10.93 -0.40 1.22
N GLY A 209 11.31 -0.82 2.43
CA GLY A 209 11.19 -2.20 2.88
C GLY A 209 9.74 -2.71 2.88
N GLU A 210 8.77 -1.85 3.27
CA GLU A 210 7.34 -2.20 3.17
C GLU A 210 6.89 -2.35 1.71
N THR A 211 7.39 -1.50 0.81
CA THR A 211 7.06 -1.56 -0.62
C THR A 211 7.63 -2.83 -1.29
N ILE A 212 8.89 -3.18 -1.01
CA ILE A 212 9.59 -4.34 -1.59
C ILE A 212 8.94 -5.68 -1.18
N LYS A 213 8.21 -5.73 -0.07
CA LYS A 213 7.46 -6.95 0.33
C LYS A 213 6.37 -7.36 -0.65
N ASP A 214 5.91 -6.45 -1.49
CA ASP A 214 5.00 -6.74 -2.58
C ASP A 214 5.77 -7.37 -3.76
N HIS A 215 5.35 -8.53 -4.24
CA HIS A 215 5.98 -9.19 -5.39
C HIS A 215 5.92 -8.38 -6.69
N HIS A 216 5.00 -7.43 -6.78
CA HIS A 216 4.81 -6.53 -7.93
C HIS A 216 5.35 -5.12 -7.69
N TYR A 217 6.20 -4.93 -6.67
CA TYR A 217 6.68 -3.59 -6.29
C TYR A 217 7.37 -2.84 -7.43
N LYS A 218 8.01 -3.54 -8.36
CA LYS A 218 8.70 -2.92 -9.51
C LYS A 218 7.76 -2.14 -10.42
N ASP A 219 6.51 -2.58 -10.54
CA ASP A 219 5.49 -1.91 -11.35
C ASP A 219 4.91 -0.67 -10.65
N ARG A 220 5.07 -0.59 -9.33
CA ARG A 220 4.49 0.45 -8.46
C ARG A 220 5.53 1.47 -7.98
N LEU A 221 6.80 1.09 -7.93
CA LEU A 221 7.87 1.93 -7.41
C LEU A 221 8.38 2.85 -8.51
N LEU A 222 8.08 4.12 -8.38
CA LEU A 222 8.62 5.21 -9.19
C LEU A 222 9.74 5.90 -8.41
N PHE A 223 10.74 6.43 -9.09
CA PHE A 223 11.79 7.15 -8.39
C PHE A 223 12.40 8.29 -9.21
N VAL A 224 12.87 9.28 -8.47
CA VAL A 224 13.57 10.45 -9.00
C VAL A 224 14.90 10.54 -8.27
N VAL A 225 16.01 10.52 -9.02
CA VAL A 225 17.34 10.62 -8.44
C VAL A 225 17.77 12.09 -8.42
N LEU A 226 18.17 12.59 -7.24
CA LEU A 226 18.66 13.94 -7.10
C LEU A 226 20.16 14.05 -7.43
N SER A 227 20.56 15.20 -7.90
CA SER A 227 21.95 15.59 -8.14
C SER A 227 22.30 16.85 -7.33
N GLU A 228 23.56 17.28 -7.38
CA GLU A 228 23.96 18.53 -6.75
C GLU A 228 23.34 19.78 -7.43
N ALA A 229 22.83 19.66 -8.65
CA ALA A 229 22.14 20.75 -9.37
C ALA A 229 20.86 21.21 -8.66
N GLU A 230 20.21 20.31 -7.91
CA GLU A 230 19.00 20.62 -7.16
C GLU A 230 19.25 21.47 -5.90
N ARG A 231 20.50 21.70 -5.51
CA ARG A 231 20.89 22.52 -4.35
C ARG A 231 20.22 23.90 -4.34
N LYS A 232 20.00 24.48 -5.51
CA LYS A 232 19.30 25.78 -5.67
C LYS A 232 17.89 25.84 -5.10
N TYR A 233 17.22 24.69 -4.88
CA TYR A 233 15.86 24.63 -4.35
C TYR A 233 15.79 24.58 -2.82
N TYR A 234 16.91 24.34 -2.13
CA TYR A 234 16.93 24.15 -0.67
C TYR A 234 17.16 25.44 0.13
N GLY A 235 17.59 26.54 -0.54
CA GLY A 235 17.93 27.79 0.14
C GLY A 235 19.02 27.58 1.20
N ASP A 236 18.85 28.24 2.35
CA ASP A 236 19.84 28.19 3.45
C ASP A 236 19.85 26.86 4.22
N LYS A 237 18.89 25.99 3.97
CA LYS A 237 18.77 24.67 4.65
C LYS A 237 19.28 23.52 3.80
N SER A 238 20.14 23.79 2.83
CA SER A 238 20.69 22.76 1.95
C SER A 238 21.48 21.71 2.75
N PRO A 239 21.22 20.41 2.51
CA PRO A 239 22.02 19.35 3.12
C PRO A 239 23.45 19.36 2.60
N GLU A 240 24.38 18.73 3.35
CA GLU A 240 25.81 18.67 2.98
C GLU A 240 25.99 17.97 1.62
N ALA A 241 25.30 16.85 1.41
CA ALA A 241 25.29 16.10 0.16
C ALA A 241 23.85 15.83 -0.30
N ILE A 242 23.57 16.10 -1.57
CA ILE A 242 22.27 15.85 -2.19
C ILE A 242 22.34 14.59 -3.05
N ALA A 243 23.32 14.53 -3.95
CA ALA A 243 23.49 13.41 -4.86
C ALA A 243 23.74 12.08 -4.13
N PRO A 244 22.94 11.02 -4.35
CA PRO A 244 23.13 9.73 -3.67
C PRO A 244 24.29 8.92 -4.23
N GLY A 245 24.73 9.16 -5.47
CA GLY A 245 25.85 8.45 -6.09
C GLY A 245 25.57 6.95 -6.32
N ILE A 246 24.33 6.58 -6.60
CA ILE A 246 23.88 5.16 -6.68
C ILE A 246 24.57 4.32 -7.75
N TYR A 247 25.16 4.96 -8.77
CA TYR A 247 25.87 4.28 -9.84
C TYR A 247 27.36 4.01 -9.50
N ASP A 248 27.87 4.59 -8.40
CA ASP A 248 29.20 4.33 -7.87
C ASP A 248 29.17 3.16 -6.87
N PRO A 249 29.83 2.01 -7.15
CA PRO A 249 29.87 0.88 -6.23
C PRO A 249 30.43 1.23 -4.84
N LEU A 250 31.39 2.19 -4.75
CA LEU A 250 31.95 2.62 -3.48
C LEU A 250 30.92 3.40 -2.66
N LYS A 251 30.14 4.27 -3.31
CA LYS A 251 29.04 4.97 -2.64
C LYS A 251 27.95 4.01 -2.14
N ARG A 252 27.60 3.01 -2.94
CA ARG A 252 26.68 1.98 -2.49
C ARG A 252 27.19 1.23 -1.25
N ALA A 253 28.47 0.88 -1.24
CA ALA A 253 29.10 0.24 -0.08
C ALA A 253 29.07 1.15 1.17
N GLU A 254 29.24 2.47 1.01
CA GLU A 254 29.16 3.44 2.12
C GLU A 254 27.78 3.40 2.81
N TYR A 255 26.68 3.28 2.05
CA TYR A 255 25.32 3.17 2.64
C TYR A 255 25.12 1.85 3.38
N ILE A 256 25.60 0.74 2.84
CA ILE A 256 25.53 -0.56 3.53
C ILE A 256 26.32 -0.49 4.84
N LEU A 257 27.53 0.10 4.82
CA LEU A 257 28.35 0.27 6.03
C LEU A 257 27.71 1.21 7.05
N TYR A 258 27.03 2.28 6.58
CA TYR A 258 26.26 3.18 7.44
C TYR A 258 25.16 2.41 8.21
N TRP A 259 24.38 1.60 7.53
CA TRP A 259 23.31 0.84 8.15
C TRP A 259 23.82 -0.31 9.02
N LYS A 260 24.93 -0.95 8.61
CA LYS A 260 25.63 -1.92 9.45
C LYS A 260 26.03 -1.30 10.79
N LYS A 261 26.68 -0.15 10.75
CA LYS A 261 27.09 0.56 11.96
C LYS A 261 25.88 0.96 12.82
N ALA A 262 24.84 1.51 12.22
CA ALA A 262 23.62 1.88 12.94
C ALA A 262 22.99 0.67 13.65
N TYR A 263 22.96 -0.49 13.00
CA TYR A 263 22.47 -1.73 13.59
C TYR A 263 23.36 -2.22 14.73
N GLU A 264 24.68 -2.24 14.56
CA GLU A 264 25.64 -2.69 15.58
C GLU A 264 25.61 -1.79 16.82
N ASP A 265 25.58 -0.46 16.62
CA ASP A 265 25.50 0.52 17.71
C ASP A 265 24.17 0.35 18.51
N LEU A 266 23.04 0.23 17.81
CA LEU A 266 21.74 0.01 18.45
C LEU A 266 21.70 -1.34 19.18
N LYS A 267 22.22 -2.41 18.57
CA LYS A 267 22.31 -3.74 19.19
C LYS A 267 23.11 -3.73 20.48
N LYS A 268 24.23 -3.00 20.51
CA LYS A 268 25.04 -2.83 21.69
C LYS A 268 24.26 -2.11 22.80
N GLN A 269 23.64 -0.96 22.47
CA GLN A 269 22.85 -0.18 23.45
C GLN A 269 21.67 -0.99 24.01
N VAL A 270 20.93 -1.72 23.15
CA VAL A 270 19.82 -2.58 23.60
C VAL A 270 20.32 -3.72 24.50
N GLY A 271 21.52 -4.26 24.23
CA GLY A 271 22.14 -5.30 25.06
C GLY A 271 22.59 -4.84 26.44
N GLU A 272 22.74 -3.54 26.68
CA GLU A 272 23.08 -2.95 27.99
C GLU A 272 21.83 -2.66 28.84
N LEU A 273 20.62 -2.81 28.29
CA LEU A 273 19.35 -2.58 28.99
C LEU A 273 18.82 -3.88 29.62
N ASP A 274 18.05 -3.74 30.66
CA ASP A 274 17.22 -4.87 31.16
C ASP A 274 16.08 -5.19 30.16
N VAL A 275 15.49 -6.38 30.31
CA VAL A 275 14.49 -6.91 29.38
C VAL A 275 13.27 -5.99 29.23
N GLU A 276 12.85 -5.32 30.30
CA GLU A 276 11.68 -4.46 30.31
C GLU A 276 11.97 -3.15 29.57
N ALA A 277 13.10 -2.53 29.83
CA ALA A 277 13.55 -1.32 29.16
C ALA A 277 13.91 -1.57 27.68
N ALA A 278 14.43 -2.75 27.34
CA ALA A 278 14.76 -3.14 25.97
C ALA A 278 13.53 -3.40 25.09
N ARG A 279 12.40 -3.81 25.69
CA ARG A 279 11.18 -4.25 24.95
C ARG A 279 10.72 -3.29 23.84
N PRO A 280 10.57 -1.96 24.04
CA PRO A 280 10.15 -1.04 22.99
C PRO A 280 11.19 -0.88 21.88
N LEU A 281 12.48 -1.19 22.15
CA LEU A 281 13.57 -1.03 21.19
C LEU A 281 13.83 -2.30 20.36
N ILE A 282 13.30 -3.45 20.75
CA ILE A 282 13.48 -4.72 20.02
C ILE A 282 12.91 -4.61 18.60
N GLN A 283 11.73 -4.00 18.43
CA GLN A 283 11.14 -3.80 17.11
C GLN A 283 11.99 -2.86 16.25
N VAL A 284 12.50 -1.78 16.85
CA VAL A 284 13.39 -0.81 16.19
C VAL A 284 14.70 -1.48 15.73
N LEU A 285 15.26 -2.37 16.58
CA LEU A 285 16.46 -3.14 16.24
C LEU A 285 16.20 -4.11 15.10
N LYS A 286 15.06 -4.79 15.09
CA LYS A 286 14.65 -5.68 14.00
C LYS A 286 14.54 -4.93 12.67
N GLU A 287 13.79 -3.84 12.64
CA GLU A 287 13.62 -2.99 11.44
C GLU A 287 14.95 -2.48 10.92
N THR A 288 15.84 -1.99 11.80
CA THR A 288 17.19 -1.54 11.41
C THR A 288 18.03 -2.70 10.87
N GLY A 289 17.85 -3.88 11.42
CA GLY A 289 18.50 -5.11 10.95
C GLY A 289 18.01 -5.56 9.58
N ASP A 290 16.73 -5.41 9.29
CA ASP A 290 16.12 -5.75 8.01
C ASP A 290 16.61 -4.77 6.92
N ILE A 291 16.65 -3.46 7.21
CA ILE A 291 17.24 -2.46 6.32
C ILE A 291 18.68 -2.82 5.96
N TYR A 292 19.52 -3.12 6.97
CA TYR A 292 20.93 -3.45 6.75
C TYR A 292 21.14 -4.72 5.92
N ARG A 293 20.37 -5.78 6.21
CA ARG A 293 20.63 -7.12 5.62
C ARG A 293 20.01 -7.29 4.25
N ASN A 294 18.87 -6.66 4.01
CA ASN A 294 18.03 -6.91 2.86
C ASN A 294 17.71 -5.62 2.08
N ASP A 295 16.97 -4.70 2.71
CA ASP A 295 16.24 -3.65 2.01
C ASP A 295 17.15 -2.67 1.27
N ILE A 296 18.23 -2.19 1.91
CA ILE A 296 19.15 -1.21 1.30
C ILE A 296 19.89 -1.81 0.10
N GLY A 297 20.28 -3.09 0.17
CA GLY A 297 20.95 -3.79 -0.92
C GLY A 297 20.03 -3.97 -2.12
N GLU A 298 18.85 -4.52 -1.90
CA GLU A 298 17.84 -4.75 -2.93
C GLU A 298 17.37 -3.46 -3.58
N PHE A 299 17.13 -2.41 -2.76
CA PHE A 299 16.71 -1.12 -3.29
C PHE A 299 17.79 -0.47 -4.16
N MET A 300 19.06 -0.50 -3.75
CA MET A 300 20.14 0.06 -4.57
C MET A 300 20.39 -0.76 -5.84
N GLU A 301 20.20 -2.07 -5.81
CA GLU A 301 20.23 -2.90 -7.01
C GLU A 301 19.11 -2.48 -7.96
N PHE A 302 17.87 -2.38 -7.48
CA PHE A 302 16.73 -1.89 -8.25
C PHE A 302 17.01 -0.51 -8.88
N LEU A 303 17.49 0.46 -8.09
CA LEU A 303 17.79 1.82 -8.58
C LEU A 303 18.92 1.84 -9.64
N SER A 304 19.82 0.86 -9.62
CA SER A 304 20.93 0.79 -10.58
C SER A 304 20.56 0.06 -11.87
N ASP A 305 19.60 -0.88 -11.80
CA ASP A 305 19.14 -1.67 -12.94
C ASP A 305 18.06 -0.95 -13.75
N GLU A 306 17.20 -0.21 -13.07
CA GLU A 306 16.11 0.53 -13.74
C GLU A 306 16.63 1.86 -14.31
N ASN A 307 16.11 2.24 -15.48
CA ASN A 307 16.47 3.49 -16.13
C ASN A 307 15.78 4.69 -15.48
N GLY A 308 16.21 5.03 -14.28
CA GLY A 308 15.75 6.22 -13.55
C GLY A 308 16.23 7.50 -14.18
N LYS A 309 15.38 8.52 -14.17
CA LYS A 309 15.74 9.85 -14.64
C LYS A 309 16.11 10.76 -13.48
N SER A 310 17.07 11.67 -13.72
CA SER A 310 17.38 12.73 -12.76
C SER A 310 16.22 13.72 -12.68
N PHE A 311 16.12 14.41 -11.54
CA PHE A 311 15.13 15.47 -11.35
C PHE A 311 15.19 16.52 -12.46
N SER A 312 16.38 16.96 -12.85
CA SER A 312 16.57 17.98 -13.90
C SER A 312 15.99 17.54 -15.25
N LEU A 313 16.22 16.27 -15.65
CA LEU A 313 15.67 15.72 -16.90
C LEU A 313 14.13 15.60 -16.86
N LEU A 314 13.59 15.23 -15.70
CA LEU A 314 12.15 15.16 -15.52
C LEU A 314 11.50 16.54 -15.51
N ALA A 315 12.18 17.53 -14.93
CA ALA A 315 11.72 18.91 -14.91
C ALA A 315 11.71 19.55 -16.31
N GLU A 316 12.65 19.19 -17.19
CA GLU A 316 12.70 19.65 -18.59
C GLU A 316 11.48 19.22 -19.40
N ASN A 317 10.91 18.03 -19.11
CA ASN A 317 9.68 17.53 -19.75
C ASN A 317 8.45 17.70 -18.84
N GLU A 318 8.53 18.59 -17.84
CA GLU A 318 7.43 18.86 -16.90
C GLU A 318 6.90 17.60 -16.18
N PHE A 319 7.76 16.64 -15.92
CA PHE A 319 7.44 15.34 -15.27
C PHE A 319 6.46 14.44 -16.08
N ASP A 320 6.40 14.60 -17.40
CA ASP A 320 5.56 13.78 -18.27
C ASP A 320 5.83 12.28 -18.09
N ASP A 321 7.09 11.89 -17.98
CA ASP A 321 7.47 10.49 -17.81
C ASP A 321 6.83 9.85 -16.56
N ILE A 322 6.72 10.59 -15.47
CA ILE A 322 6.08 10.10 -14.23
C ILE A 322 4.57 10.09 -14.41
N THR A 323 3.99 11.18 -14.92
CA THR A 323 2.53 11.31 -15.04
C THR A 323 1.91 10.33 -16.04
N GLN A 324 2.66 9.91 -17.08
CA GLN A 324 2.23 8.87 -18.01
C GLN A 324 2.25 7.45 -17.41
N LEU A 325 3.16 7.19 -16.46
CA LEU A 325 3.20 5.91 -15.75
C LEU A 325 2.05 5.79 -14.74
N ILE A 326 1.63 6.91 -14.15
CA ILE A 326 0.45 6.94 -13.28
C ILE A 326 -0.77 6.71 -14.16
N LYS A 327 -1.26 5.47 -14.23
CA LYS A 327 -2.39 5.06 -15.07
C LYS A 327 -3.68 5.72 -14.58
N VAL A 328 -3.87 6.96 -14.99
CA VAL A 328 -5.16 7.65 -14.85
C VAL A 328 -6.02 7.19 -16.01
N LYS A 329 -7.15 6.55 -15.73
CA LYS A 329 -8.10 6.23 -16.79
C LYS A 329 -8.79 7.50 -17.28
N SER A 330 -8.73 7.68 -18.58
CA SER A 330 -9.46 8.73 -19.29
C SER A 330 -10.97 8.45 -19.31
#